data_50629c8b9d33d5c2b307c1f6e9219a75
#
_entry.id   50629c8b9d33d5c2b307c1f6e9219a75
#
_cell.length_a   1.000
_cell.length_b   1.000
_cell.length_c   1.000
_cell.angle_alpha   90.00
_cell.angle_beta   90.00
_cell.angle_gamma   90.00
#
_symmetry.space_group_name_H-M   'P 1'
#
loop_
_entity.id
_entity.type
_entity.pdbx_description
1 polymer ?
#
loop_
_entity_poly.entity_id
_entity_poly.type
_entity_poly.pdbx_seq_one_letter_code
_entity_poly.pdbx_strand_id
1 'polypeptide(L)' 'MGLRQLQPGQKGIITAVNADGELGRRIRDMGLIPGTTVEMKGHAPLRDPVALRVSGVTLALRNKEADYITVEML' A
#
# COMPACT_ATOMS: atom_id res chain seq x y z
N MET A 1 0.18 -11.74 -0.04
CA MET A 1 0.95 -11.22 1.09
C MET A 1 0.45 -9.82 1.47
N GLY A 2 0.68 -9.41 2.70
CA GLY A 2 0.34 -8.06 3.10
C GLY A 2 1.28 -7.03 2.50
N LEU A 3 0.75 -5.84 2.24
CA LEU A 3 1.54 -4.75 1.62
C LEU A 3 2.82 -4.46 2.39
N ARG A 4 2.76 -4.45 3.73
CA ARG A 4 3.92 -4.10 4.56
C ARG A 4 5.04 -5.14 4.53
N GLN A 5 4.78 -6.31 3.95
CA GLN A 5 5.81 -7.34 3.80
C GLN A 5 6.73 -7.07 2.61
N LEU A 6 6.40 -6.14 1.74
CA LEU A 6 7.30 -5.72 0.67
C LEU A 6 8.52 -5.01 1.28
N GLN A 7 9.70 -5.39 0.81
CA GLN A 7 10.93 -4.72 1.21
C GLN A 7 11.16 -3.47 0.34
N PRO A 8 11.91 -2.48 0.82
CA PRO A 8 12.22 -1.31 0.00
C PRO A 8 12.78 -1.71 -1.37
N GLY A 9 12.24 -1.12 -2.42
CA GLY A 9 12.60 -1.43 -3.80
C GLY A 9 11.79 -2.52 -4.45
N GLN A 10 11.02 -3.31 -3.67
CA GLN A 10 10.17 -4.35 -4.24
C GLN A 10 8.86 -3.77 -4.74
N LYS A 11 8.34 -4.38 -5.80
CA LYS A 11 7.04 -4.00 -6.39
C LYS A 11 6.04 -5.11 -6.20
N GLY A 12 4.77 -4.73 -6.10
CA GLY A 12 3.68 -5.68 -6.02
C GLY A 12 2.46 -5.14 -6.73
N ILE A 13 1.55 -6.04 -7.09
CA ILE A 13 0.24 -5.68 -7.62
C ILE A 13 -0.77 -5.87 -6.51
N ILE A 14 -1.61 -4.86 -6.28
CA ILE A 14 -2.69 -4.98 -5.30
C ILE A 14 -3.69 -6.00 -5.80
N THR A 15 -4.00 -6.99 -4.96
CA THR A 15 -4.98 -8.02 -5.30
C THR A 15 -6.28 -7.84 -4.53
N ALA A 16 -6.23 -7.21 -3.36
CA ALA A 16 -7.43 -6.96 -2.57
C ALA A 16 -7.22 -5.78 -1.62
N VAL A 17 -8.31 -5.05 -1.38
CA VAL A 17 -8.38 -4.04 -0.32
C VAL A 17 -9.53 -4.47 0.57
N ASN A 18 -9.20 -4.99 1.74
CA ASN A 18 -10.17 -5.61 2.64
C ASN A 18 -10.69 -4.63 3.69
N ALA A 19 -10.96 -3.42 3.29
CA ALA A 19 -11.49 -2.38 4.17
C ALA A 19 -12.83 -1.88 3.61
N ASP A 20 -13.79 -1.71 4.50
CA ASP A 20 -15.11 -1.20 4.16
C ASP A 20 -15.28 0.23 4.66
N GLY A 21 -16.42 0.84 4.31
CA GLY A 21 -16.81 2.15 4.79
C GLY A 21 -15.85 3.26 4.40
N GLU A 22 -15.66 4.21 5.27
CA GLU A 22 -14.84 5.36 4.98
C GLU A 22 -13.36 5.02 4.81
N LEU A 23 -12.85 4.08 5.59
CA LEU A 23 -11.47 3.67 5.49
C LEU A 23 -11.19 3.06 4.12
N GLY A 24 -12.06 2.16 3.66
CA GLY A 24 -11.93 1.56 2.34
C GLY A 24 -12.02 2.60 1.23
N ARG A 25 -12.95 3.56 1.37
CA ARG A 25 -13.09 4.62 0.38
C ARG A 25 -11.85 5.49 0.32
N ARG A 26 -11.27 5.87 1.47
CA ARG A 26 -10.04 6.67 1.51
C ARG A 26 -8.89 5.97 0.80
N ILE A 27 -8.73 4.68 1.08
CA ILE A 27 -7.67 3.89 0.45
C ILE A 27 -7.86 3.87 -1.06
N ARG A 28 -9.10 3.61 -1.51
CA ARG A 28 -9.39 3.55 -2.95
C ARG A 28 -9.26 4.91 -3.62
N ASP A 29 -9.64 5.98 -2.93
CA ASP A 29 -9.53 7.34 -3.47
C ASP A 29 -8.06 7.75 -3.66
N MET A 30 -7.14 7.13 -2.94
CA MET A 30 -5.71 7.32 -3.13
C MET A 30 -5.18 6.59 -4.35
N GLY A 31 -6.03 5.86 -5.07
CA GLY A 31 -5.62 5.05 -6.22
C GLY A 31 -5.18 3.64 -5.86
N LEU A 32 -5.31 3.23 -4.62
CA LEU A 32 -4.89 1.91 -4.15
C LEU A 32 -6.03 0.91 -4.33
N ILE A 33 -6.18 0.45 -5.56
CA ILE A 33 -7.26 -0.48 -5.94
C ILE A 33 -6.65 -1.75 -6.54
N PRO A 34 -7.40 -2.86 -6.56
CA PRO A 34 -6.91 -4.10 -7.18
C PRO A 34 -6.46 -3.85 -8.61
N GLY A 35 -5.30 -4.42 -8.96
CA GLY A 35 -4.69 -4.23 -10.27
C GLY A 35 -3.64 -3.12 -10.32
N THR A 36 -3.57 -2.29 -9.30
CA THR A 36 -2.58 -1.20 -9.25
C THR A 36 -1.22 -1.74 -8.80
N THR A 37 -0.17 -1.33 -9.50
CA THR A 37 1.21 -1.67 -9.10
C THR A 37 1.70 -0.63 -8.11
N VAL A 38 2.31 -1.11 -7.03
CA VAL A 38 2.92 -0.25 -6.00
C VAL A 38 4.38 -0.64 -5.82
N GLU A 39 5.21 0.31 -5.44
CA GLU A 39 6.59 0.05 -5.10
C GLU A 39 6.83 0.52 -3.67
N MET A 40 7.41 -0.34 -2.84
CA MET A 40 7.79 0.03 -1.48
C MET A 40 9.02 0.92 -1.55
N LYS A 41 8.92 2.15 -1.05
CA LYS A 41 10.04 3.07 -1.01
C LYS A 41 10.77 3.03 0.32
N GLY A 42 10.07 2.77 1.41
CA GLY A 42 10.69 2.68 2.71
C GLY A 42 9.70 2.77 3.85
N HIS A 43 10.27 2.79 5.05
CA HIS A 43 9.51 2.91 6.28
C HIS A 43 10.06 4.10 7.08
N ALA A 44 9.18 4.78 7.83
CA ALA A 44 9.62 5.74 8.84
C ALA A 44 10.44 5.01 9.92
N PRO A 45 11.19 5.73 10.76
CA PRO A 45 12.05 5.10 11.78
C PRO A 45 11.34 4.07 12.65
N LEU A 46 10.05 4.27 12.93
CA LEU A 46 9.24 3.31 13.70
C LEU A 46 8.38 2.42 12.81
N ARG A 47 8.67 2.37 11.52
CA ARG A 47 7.96 1.59 10.53
C ARG A 47 6.50 2.02 10.32
N ASP A 48 6.17 3.24 10.70
CA ASP A 48 4.85 3.84 10.52
C ASP A 48 5.02 5.34 10.31
N PRO A 49 4.61 5.90 9.19
CA PRO A 49 3.95 5.27 8.05
C PRO A 49 4.94 4.57 7.09
N VAL A 50 4.38 3.84 6.12
CA VAL A 50 5.18 3.33 5.01
C VAL A 50 5.07 4.30 3.84
N ALA A 51 6.14 4.40 3.05
CA ALA A 51 6.15 5.22 1.84
C ALA A 51 6.03 4.32 0.63
N LEU A 52 5.05 4.61 -0.23
CA LEU A 52 4.78 3.85 -1.44
C LEU A 52 4.86 4.76 -2.66
N ARG A 53 5.35 4.22 -3.77
CA ARG A 53 5.27 4.91 -5.05
C ARG A 53 4.16 4.27 -5.88
N VAL A 54 3.22 5.09 -6.31
CA VAL A 54 2.03 4.66 -7.06
C VAL A 54 1.84 5.64 -8.21
N SER A 55 1.89 5.15 -9.46
CA SER A 55 1.69 5.98 -10.66
C SER A 55 2.57 7.23 -10.65
N GLY A 56 3.83 7.07 -10.23
CA GLY A 56 4.77 8.19 -10.22
C GLY A 56 4.67 9.14 -9.03
N VAL A 57 3.74 8.87 -8.11
CA VAL A 57 3.51 9.72 -6.93
C VAL A 57 3.89 8.93 -5.69
N THR A 58 4.58 9.58 -4.74
CA THR A 58 4.92 8.96 -3.48
C THR A 58 3.84 9.28 -2.45
N LEU A 59 3.31 8.24 -1.82
CA LEU A 59 2.25 8.34 -0.82
C LEU A 59 2.77 7.84 0.52
N ALA A 60 2.30 8.44 1.61
CA ALA A 60 2.52 7.92 2.95
C ALA A 60 1.24 7.23 3.42
N LEU A 61 1.37 5.99 3.87
CA LEU A 61 0.22 5.20 4.29
C LEU A 61 0.47 4.69 5.70
N ARG A 62 -0.48 4.95 6.59
CA ARG A 62 -0.39 4.46 7.97
C ARG A 62 -0.45 2.93 7.98
N ASN A 63 0.22 2.32 8.94
CA ASN A 63 0.23 0.85 9.04
C ASN A 63 -1.19 0.29 9.15
N LYS A 64 -2.06 0.94 9.91
CA LYS A 64 -3.44 0.48 10.06
C LYS A 64 -4.22 0.49 8.75
N GLU A 65 -3.82 1.34 7.81
CA GLU A 65 -4.43 1.36 6.48
C GLU A 65 -3.77 0.31 5.59
N ALA A 66 -2.45 0.23 5.64
CA ALA A 66 -1.69 -0.73 4.84
C ALA A 66 -2.06 -2.18 5.16
N ASP A 67 -2.43 -2.45 6.40
CA ASP A 67 -2.77 -3.81 6.85
C ASP A 67 -4.02 -4.36 6.16
N TYR A 68 -4.84 -3.51 5.55
CA TYR A 68 -6.02 -3.95 4.81
C TYR A 68 -5.71 -4.25 3.33
N ILE A 69 -4.46 -4.06 2.90
CA ILE A 69 -4.10 -4.21 1.49
C ILE A 69 -3.28 -5.48 1.31
N THR A 70 -3.74 -6.31 0.38
CA THR A 70 -3.04 -7.54 -0.01
C THR A 70 -2.43 -7.32 -1.39
N VAL A 71 -1.19 -7.76 -1.55
CA VAL A 71 -0.46 -7.64 -2.81
C VAL A 71 0.12 -8.98 -3.21
N GLU A 72 0.45 -9.08 -4.49
CA GLU A 72 1.23 -10.18 -5.04
C GLU A 72 2.53 -9.58 -5.57
N MET A 73 3.67 -10.15 -5.14
CA MET A 73 4.97 -9.61 -5.54
C MET A 73 5.21 -9.85 -7.02
N LEU A 74 5.73 -8.84 -7.69
CA LEU A 74 6.12 -8.93 -9.11
C LEU A 74 7.50 -9.56 -9.26
#